data_47392e32d29f19dd3dcc48d0aec7caee
#
_entry.id   47392e32d29f19dd3dcc48d0aec7caee
#
_cell.length_a   1.000
_cell.length_b   1.000
_cell.length_c   1.000
_cell.angle_alpha   90.00
_cell.angle_beta   90.00
_cell.angle_gamma   90.00
#
_symmetry.space_group_name_H-M   'P 1'
#
loop_
_entity.id
_entity.type
_entity.pdbx_description
1 polymer ?
#
loop_
_entity_poly.entity_id
_entity_poly.type
_entity_poly.pdbx_seq_one_letter_code
_entity_poly.pdbx_strand_id
1 'polypeptide(L)'
;MKILYKVRHPNGVRTIYFCGLPLWSYNSHNRSRRFRRLKQRVFIFDDNGEHEIFYNYQLPNNIHLGGGGTNNIIRIHKTLRARNVCLTFDKNTSDNICVLCDSGDCSGLDMIVIFQAGHANKLYIGRHTVINGAKIWLGNGSELHLGDDCMLSYEIMIRTTDGHAIMDSATGEIINHQRNACIISNHCWLGLRTIVTKNAQIPDHTIVACGTVLTGKFTNTHTIIAGNPGRVIKTGVSFSDKSIFDLENI
;
A
#
# COMPACT_ATOMS: atom_id res chain seq x y z
N MET A 1 6.36 33.68 21.84
CA MET A 1 6.39 32.24 21.44
C MET A 1 7.66 32.02 20.61
N LYS A 2 8.56 31.13 21.01
CA LYS A 2 9.78 30.88 20.24
C LYS A 2 9.42 30.10 19.00
N ILE A 3 9.55 30.72 17.82
CA ILE A 3 9.23 30.10 16.54
C ILE A 3 10.23 28.98 16.19
N LEU A 4 11.48 29.15 16.58
CA LEU A 4 12.54 28.16 16.41
C LEU A 4 13.27 27.96 17.72
N TYR A 5 13.41 26.73 18.20
CA TYR A 5 14.18 26.39 19.40
C TYR A 5 14.78 24.99 19.33
N LYS A 6 15.80 24.78 20.17
CA LYS A 6 16.59 23.56 20.21
C LYS A 6 16.51 22.94 21.60
N VAL A 7 16.21 21.64 21.64
CA VAL A 7 16.21 20.83 22.86
C VAL A 7 17.41 19.88 22.84
N ARG A 8 18.07 19.74 23.98
CA ARG A 8 19.13 18.75 24.20
C ARG A 8 18.56 17.64 25.09
N HIS A 9 18.58 16.43 24.59
CA HIS A 9 18.15 15.25 25.34
C HIS A 9 19.32 14.62 26.11
N PRO A 10 19.05 13.90 27.22
CA PRO A 10 20.09 13.25 28.02
C PRO A 10 20.98 12.26 27.26
N ASN A 11 20.44 11.61 26.22
CA ASN A 11 21.15 10.66 25.35
C ASN A 11 22.08 11.33 24.32
N GLY A 12 22.33 12.64 24.43
CA GLY A 12 23.18 13.40 23.51
C GLY A 12 22.48 13.83 22.21
N VAL A 13 21.23 13.46 22.02
CA VAL A 13 20.42 13.90 20.87
C VAL A 13 20.04 15.37 21.04
N ARG A 14 20.07 16.11 19.96
CA ARG A 14 19.58 17.49 19.90
C ARG A 14 18.50 17.58 18.85
N THR A 15 17.34 18.11 19.23
CA THR A 15 16.19 18.29 18.34
C THR A 15 15.92 19.76 18.11
N ILE A 16 15.72 20.16 16.87
CA ILE A 16 15.31 21.51 16.50
C ILE A 16 13.80 21.48 16.26
N TYR A 17 13.11 22.41 16.91
CA TYR A 17 11.65 22.56 16.80
C TYR A 17 11.32 23.87 16.09
N PHE A 18 10.26 23.85 15.29
CA PHE A 18 9.62 25.03 14.73
C PHE A 18 8.15 25.04 15.12
N CYS A 19 7.70 26.12 15.75
CA CYS A 19 6.34 26.23 16.28
C CYS A 19 5.90 25.03 17.16
N GLY A 20 6.84 24.44 17.91
CA GLY A 20 6.55 23.26 18.74
C GLY A 20 6.69 21.92 18.02
N LEU A 21 6.82 21.91 16.69
CA LEU A 21 7.03 20.69 15.91
C LEU A 21 8.53 20.41 15.73
N PRO A 22 8.99 19.17 15.92
CA PRO A 22 10.38 18.84 15.70
C PRO A 22 10.70 18.85 14.18
N LEU A 23 11.66 19.69 13.78
CA LEU A 23 12.14 19.76 12.40
C LEU A 23 13.17 18.69 12.09
N TRP A 24 14.14 18.51 12.99
CA TRP A 24 15.14 17.46 12.87
C TRP A 24 15.83 17.16 14.20
N SER A 25 16.34 15.93 14.33
CA SER A 25 17.18 15.51 15.47
C SER A 25 18.57 15.07 15.00
N TYR A 26 19.60 15.37 15.77
CA TYR A 26 20.97 14.93 15.47
C TYR A 26 21.73 14.59 16.76
N ASN A 27 22.63 13.61 16.68
CA ASN A 27 23.52 13.27 17.80
C ASN A 27 24.76 14.16 17.76
N SER A 28 25.02 14.88 18.85
CA SER A 28 26.13 15.84 18.93
C SER A 28 27.51 15.18 19.06
N HIS A 29 27.58 13.87 19.31
CA HIS A 29 28.84 13.15 19.49
C HIS A 29 29.45 12.64 18.17
N ASN A 30 28.69 12.62 17.09
CA ASN A 30 29.19 12.22 15.78
C ASN A 30 29.46 13.46 14.92
N ARG A 31 30.73 13.90 14.85
CA ARG A 31 31.19 15.02 14.02
C ARG A 31 31.19 14.77 12.51
N SER A 32 30.76 13.60 12.04
CA SER A 32 30.57 13.38 10.61
C SER A 32 29.23 13.96 10.18
N ARG A 33 29.26 15.15 9.57
CA ARG A 33 28.13 15.80 8.88
C ARG A 33 27.68 15.00 7.64
N ARG A 34 27.33 13.74 7.79
CA ARG A 34 26.46 13.08 6.83
C ARG A 34 25.03 13.34 7.29
N PHE A 35 24.32 14.19 6.59
CA PHE A 35 22.87 14.18 6.60
C PHE A 35 22.45 12.73 6.40
N ARG A 36 22.05 12.04 7.47
CA ARG A 36 21.37 10.76 7.31
C ARG A 36 20.08 11.13 6.58
N ARG A 37 20.02 10.85 5.26
CA ARG A 37 18.77 10.82 4.53
C ARG A 37 17.81 10.02 5.37
N LEU A 38 16.69 10.62 5.77
CA LEU A 38 15.67 9.91 6.54
C LEU A 38 15.29 8.72 5.67
N LYS A 39 15.42 7.52 6.21
CA LYS A 39 15.12 6.29 5.46
C LYS A 39 13.68 6.28 5.01
N GLN A 40 12.79 6.83 5.86
CA GLN A 40 11.35 6.86 5.65
C GLN A 40 10.81 8.17 6.21
N ARG A 41 9.95 8.84 5.44
CA ARG A 41 9.22 10.03 5.85
C ARG A 41 7.74 9.67 5.95
N VAL A 42 7.11 9.96 7.08
CA VAL A 42 5.71 9.64 7.32
C VAL A 42 4.92 10.92 7.49
N PHE A 43 3.81 10.99 6.79
CA PHE A 43 2.87 12.10 6.84
C PHE A 43 1.52 11.60 7.30
N ILE A 44 0.91 12.32 8.22
CA ILE A 44 -0.52 12.17 8.52
C ILE A 44 -1.26 13.24 7.75
N PHE A 45 -2.30 12.85 7.02
CA PHE A 45 -3.09 13.77 6.22
C PHE A 45 -4.59 13.66 6.50
N ASP A 46 -5.31 14.70 6.17
CA ASP A 46 -6.77 14.79 6.12
C ASP A 46 -7.19 15.78 5.03
N ASP A 47 -8.48 16.10 4.95
CA ASP A 47 -9.01 17.05 3.97
C ASP A 47 -8.50 18.48 4.14
N ASN A 48 -7.86 18.82 5.27
CA ASN A 48 -7.33 20.14 5.58
C ASN A 48 -5.81 20.25 5.34
N GLY A 49 -5.14 19.17 4.99
CA GLY A 49 -3.71 19.15 4.68
C GLY A 49 -2.93 17.98 5.26
N GLU A 50 -1.61 18.06 5.17
CA GLU A 50 -0.71 17.02 5.69
C GLU A 50 0.38 17.61 6.57
N HIS A 51 0.86 16.81 7.54
CA HIS A 51 2.03 17.14 8.36
C HIS A 51 2.93 15.92 8.54
N GLU A 52 4.24 16.15 8.53
CA GLU A 52 5.23 15.09 8.74
C GLU A 52 5.32 14.73 10.23
N ILE A 53 5.33 13.42 10.53
CA ILE A 53 5.53 12.90 11.88
C ILE A 53 6.85 12.13 11.98
N PHE A 54 7.40 12.06 13.21
CA PHE A 54 8.56 11.21 13.50
C PHE A 54 8.05 9.79 13.80
N TYR A 55 8.24 8.87 12.87
CA TYR A 55 7.64 7.53 12.90
C TYR A 55 7.92 6.73 14.18
N ASN A 56 9.01 7.02 14.92
CA ASN A 56 9.35 6.33 16.17
C ASN A 56 8.43 6.66 17.36
N TYR A 57 7.53 7.65 17.24
CA TYR A 57 6.77 8.15 18.38
C TYR A 57 5.27 8.33 18.16
N GLN A 58 4.78 8.31 16.92
CA GLN A 58 3.42 8.75 16.62
C GLN A 58 2.71 8.00 15.49
N LEU A 59 3.18 6.81 15.13
CA LEU A 59 2.42 6.00 14.19
C LEU A 59 1.07 5.63 14.79
N PRO A 60 -0.01 5.66 13.98
CA PRO A 60 -1.27 5.09 14.41
C PRO A 60 -1.09 3.65 14.90
N ASN A 61 -1.86 3.26 15.90
CA ASN A 61 -1.80 1.90 16.46
C ASN A 61 -1.92 0.85 15.36
N ASN A 62 -1.18 -0.25 15.51
CA ASN A 62 -1.17 -1.39 14.59
C ASN A 62 -0.58 -1.12 13.19
N ILE A 63 0.17 -0.03 13.00
CA ILE A 63 0.97 0.19 11.79
C ILE A 63 2.44 0.02 12.14
N HIS A 64 3.10 -0.89 11.45
CA HIS A 64 4.49 -1.25 11.66
C HIS A 64 5.32 -0.95 10.41
N LEU A 65 6.40 -0.19 10.59
CA LEU A 65 7.35 0.09 9.52
C LEU A 65 8.65 -0.66 9.79
N GLY A 66 9.13 -1.42 8.81
CA GLY A 66 10.35 -2.20 8.93
C GLY A 66 11.29 -2.04 7.74
N GLY A 67 12.49 -2.60 7.89
CA GLY A 67 13.46 -2.73 6.82
C GLY A 67 14.36 -1.51 6.62
N GLY A 68 14.82 -1.35 5.39
CA GLY A 68 15.84 -0.39 4.98
C GLY A 68 15.35 0.59 3.92
N GLY A 69 16.17 0.73 2.87
CA GLY A 69 15.88 1.65 1.78
C GLY A 69 16.11 3.12 2.14
N THR A 70 15.86 3.99 1.18
CA THR A 70 16.07 5.44 1.36
C THR A 70 14.99 6.24 0.66
N ASN A 71 14.66 7.41 1.21
CA ASN A 71 13.77 8.38 0.60
C ASN A 71 12.34 7.87 0.34
N ASN A 72 11.84 6.98 1.21
CA ASN A 72 10.48 6.46 1.10
C ASN A 72 9.49 7.44 1.75
N ILE A 73 8.34 7.64 1.14
CA ILE A 73 7.27 8.52 1.60
C ILE A 73 6.04 7.68 1.91
N ILE A 74 5.56 7.77 3.13
CA ILE A 74 4.34 7.09 3.59
C ILE A 74 3.34 8.16 4.02
N ARG A 75 2.16 8.17 3.40
CA ARG A 75 1.03 9.02 3.76
C ARG A 75 -0.09 8.20 4.34
N ILE A 76 -0.54 8.55 5.53
CA ILE A 76 -1.58 7.81 6.26
C ILE A 76 -2.68 8.80 6.61
N HIS A 77 -3.91 8.50 6.21
CA HIS A 77 -5.04 9.32 6.61
C HIS A 77 -5.28 9.22 8.13
N LYS A 78 -5.60 10.34 8.78
CA LYS A 78 -5.72 10.43 10.26
C LYS A 78 -6.78 9.49 10.85
N THR A 79 -7.82 9.17 10.07
CA THR A 79 -8.93 8.28 10.48
C THR A 79 -8.77 6.85 10.00
N LEU A 80 -7.61 6.50 9.40
CA LEU A 80 -7.34 5.13 8.97
C LEU A 80 -7.43 4.16 10.17
N ARG A 81 -8.24 3.13 10.01
CA ARG A 81 -8.28 1.99 10.94
C ARG A 81 -7.35 0.89 10.44
N ALA A 82 -6.31 0.61 11.20
CA ALA A 82 -5.40 -0.49 10.96
C ALA A 82 -5.64 -1.58 12.00
N ARG A 83 -5.90 -2.82 11.56
CA ARG A 83 -5.93 -3.99 12.45
C ARG A 83 -4.52 -4.57 12.60
N ASN A 84 -3.81 -4.68 11.48
CA ASN A 84 -2.40 -5.07 11.46
C ASN A 84 -1.82 -4.69 10.08
N VAL A 85 -1.14 -3.56 9.98
CA VAL A 85 -0.51 -3.10 8.76
C VAL A 85 1.00 -3.13 8.94
N CYS A 86 1.68 -3.97 8.17
CA CYS A 86 3.12 -4.08 8.17
C CYS A 86 3.71 -3.65 6.82
N LEU A 87 4.45 -2.55 6.78
CA LEU A 87 5.14 -2.03 5.60
C LEU A 87 6.63 -2.30 5.73
N THR A 88 7.18 -3.17 4.91
CA THR A 88 8.60 -3.54 4.91
C THR A 88 9.29 -3.07 3.65
N PHE A 89 10.41 -2.39 3.79
CA PHE A 89 11.22 -1.88 2.69
C PHE A 89 12.54 -2.66 2.61
N ASP A 90 12.83 -3.27 1.48
CA ASP A 90 14.14 -3.90 1.25
C ASP A 90 15.25 -2.83 1.34
N LYS A 91 16.43 -3.25 1.77
CA LYS A 91 17.60 -2.36 1.89
C LYS A 91 18.02 -1.71 0.58
N ASN A 92 17.71 -2.34 -0.55
CA ASN A 92 18.07 -1.91 -1.91
C ASN A 92 16.91 -1.18 -2.62
N THR A 93 15.90 -0.73 -1.90
CA THR A 93 14.79 0.03 -2.49
C THR A 93 14.86 1.51 -2.12
N SER A 94 14.35 2.39 -2.98
CA SER A 94 14.27 3.82 -2.69
C SER A 94 13.11 4.51 -3.40
N ASP A 95 12.82 5.74 -2.95
CA ASP A 95 11.88 6.65 -3.58
C ASP A 95 10.45 6.06 -3.71
N ASN A 96 10.10 5.13 -2.81
CA ASN A 96 8.80 4.51 -2.81
C ASN A 96 7.75 5.44 -2.21
N ILE A 97 6.53 5.34 -2.70
CA ILE A 97 5.38 6.08 -2.21
C ILE A 97 4.32 5.09 -1.76
N CYS A 98 3.82 5.27 -0.54
CA CYS A 98 2.70 4.53 0.02
C CYS A 98 1.63 5.51 0.51
N VAL A 99 0.41 5.39 0.03
CA VAL A 99 -0.73 6.20 0.45
C VAL A 99 -1.83 5.28 0.96
N LEU A 100 -2.23 5.47 2.20
CA LEU A 100 -3.31 4.73 2.85
C LEU A 100 -4.40 5.73 3.21
N CYS A 101 -5.53 5.64 2.53
CA CYS A 101 -6.65 6.56 2.72
C CYS A 101 -7.55 6.20 3.91
N ASP A 102 -8.58 6.98 4.10
CA ASP A 102 -9.58 6.82 5.15
C ASP A 102 -10.30 5.46 5.06
N SER A 103 -10.54 4.85 6.20
CA SER A 103 -11.33 3.61 6.29
C SER A 103 -12.83 3.87 6.51
N GLY A 104 -13.24 5.11 6.79
CA GLY A 104 -14.62 5.40 7.20
C GLY A 104 -15.05 4.55 8.40
N ASP A 105 -16.25 4.00 8.32
CA ASP A 105 -16.80 3.09 9.35
C ASP A 105 -16.43 1.62 9.14
N CYS A 106 -15.63 1.32 8.12
CA CYS A 106 -15.20 -0.03 7.77
C CYS A 106 -14.28 -0.67 8.81
N SER A 107 -14.15 -1.99 8.78
CA SER A 107 -13.32 -2.77 9.72
C SER A 107 -11.82 -2.52 9.60
N GLY A 108 -11.38 -1.83 8.53
CA GLY A 108 -10.00 -1.39 8.35
C GLY A 108 -9.10 -2.39 7.63
N LEU A 109 -7.78 -2.16 7.74
CA LEU A 109 -6.78 -2.87 6.96
C LEU A 109 -6.01 -3.90 7.80
N ASP A 110 -5.89 -5.13 7.26
CA ASP A 110 -4.98 -6.17 7.71
C ASP A 110 -4.14 -6.62 6.52
N MET A 111 -2.87 -6.20 6.47
CA MET A 111 -2.01 -6.48 5.33
C MET A 111 -0.51 -6.43 5.65
N ILE A 112 0.24 -7.22 4.92
CA ILE A 112 1.70 -7.16 4.87
C ILE A 112 2.10 -6.67 3.48
N VAL A 113 2.84 -5.57 3.43
CA VAL A 113 3.37 -5.00 2.19
C VAL A 113 4.89 -5.06 2.19
N ILE A 114 5.45 -5.59 1.13
CA ILE A 114 6.89 -5.71 0.93
C ILE A 114 7.29 -4.92 -0.31
N PHE A 115 8.00 -3.83 -0.10
CA PHE A 115 8.67 -3.09 -1.16
C PHE A 115 10.02 -3.77 -1.42
N GLN A 116 10.07 -4.60 -2.46
CA GLN A 116 11.28 -5.32 -2.88
C GLN A 116 12.28 -4.39 -3.56
N ALA A 117 13.42 -4.93 -3.97
CA ALA A 117 14.44 -4.19 -4.69
C ALA A 117 13.88 -3.41 -5.89
N GLY A 118 14.52 -2.30 -6.21
CA GLY A 118 14.08 -1.35 -7.23
C GLY A 118 13.70 0.00 -6.63
N HIS A 119 13.29 0.92 -7.50
CA HIS A 119 13.04 2.31 -7.14
C HIS A 119 11.64 2.73 -7.55
N ALA A 120 11.10 3.72 -6.85
CA ALA A 120 9.86 4.40 -7.20
C ALA A 120 8.62 3.48 -7.29
N ASN A 121 8.56 2.45 -6.44
CA ASN A 121 7.34 1.65 -6.32
C ASN A 121 6.24 2.48 -5.66
N LYS A 122 4.99 2.31 -6.11
CA LYS A 122 3.86 3.06 -5.58
C LYS A 122 2.74 2.14 -5.13
N LEU A 123 2.23 2.40 -3.94
CA LEU A 123 1.04 1.78 -3.38
C LEU A 123 0.02 2.86 -3.07
N TYR A 124 -1.19 2.67 -3.57
CA TYR A 124 -2.34 3.47 -3.20
C TYR A 124 -3.47 2.55 -2.74
N ILE A 125 -3.98 2.79 -1.54
CA ILE A 125 -5.18 2.14 -1.00
C ILE A 125 -6.23 3.22 -0.81
N GLY A 126 -7.34 3.08 -1.52
CA GLY A 126 -8.43 4.05 -1.57
C GLY A 126 -9.26 4.11 -0.29
N ARG A 127 -10.25 5.00 -0.31
CA ARG A 127 -11.16 5.27 0.82
C ARG A 127 -12.13 4.10 1.05
N HIS A 128 -12.58 3.95 2.29
CA HIS A 128 -13.59 2.97 2.72
C HIS A 128 -13.28 1.52 2.31
N THR A 129 -12.03 1.24 2.00
CA THR A 129 -11.58 -0.09 1.57
C THR A 129 -11.27 -0.96 2.78
N VAL A 130 -11.78 -2.19 2.74
CA VAL A 130 -11.55 -3.22 3.76
C VAL A 130 -10.62 -4.29 3.22
N ILE A 131 -9.58 -4.61 3.99
CA ILE A 131 -8.67 -5.73 3.70
C ILE A 131 -8.66 -6.65 4.92
N ASN A 132 -9.22 -7.86 4.79
CA ASN A 132 -9.28 -8.82 5.88
C ASN A 132 -7.99 -9.63 6.05
N GLY A 133 -7.20 -9.77 4.98
CA GLY A 133 -5.88 -10.38 5.04
C GLY A 133 -5.24 -10.41 3.66
N ALA A 134 -4.22 -9.56 3.44
CA ALA A 134 -3.51 -9.50 2.17
C ALA A 134 -1.99 -9.52 2.36
N LYS A 135 -1.31 -10.13 1.39
CA LYS A 135 0.14 -10.04 1.24
C LYS A 135 0.49 -9.47 -0.12
N ILE A 136 1.20 -8.34 -0.11
CA ILE A 136 1.45 -7.51 -1.28
C ILE A 136 2.95 -7.38 -1.48
N TRP A 137 3.43 -7.67 -2.69
CA TRP A 137 4.81 -7.43 -3.11
C TRP A 137 4.86 -6.43 -4.24
N LEU A 138 5.58 -5.33 -4.04
CA LEU A 138 5.90 -4.35 -5.05
C LEU A 138 7.40 -4.39 -5.35
N GLY A 139 7.77 -4.24 -6.61
CA GLY A 139 9.18 -4.18 -7.00
C GLY A 139 9.37 -3.65 -8.42
N ASN A 140 10.61 -3.27 -8.75
CA ASN A 140 11.02 -2.83 -10.08
C ASN A 140 10.26 -1.60 -10.61
N GLY A 141 9.95 -0.63 -9.75
CA GLY A 141 9.22 0.59 -10.15
C GLY A 141 7.74 0.34 -10.46
N SER A 142 7.16 -0.72 -9.90
CA SER A 142 5.77 -1.07 -10.15
C SER A 142 4.80 -0.26 -9.29
N GLU A 143 3.54 -0.24 -9.75
CA GLU A 143 2.46 0.44 -9.05
C GLU A 143 1.32 -0.53 -8.77
N LEU A 144 0.72 -0.39 -7.58
CA LEU A 144 -0.56 -0.99 -7.23
C LEU A 144 -1.54 0.13 -6.84
N HIS A 145 -2.63 0.20 -7.57
CA HIS A 145 -3.79 1.00 -7.26
C HIS A 145 -4.93 0.10 -6.79
N LEU A 146 -5.38 0.29 -5.58
CA LEU A 146 -6.61 -0.26 -5.04
C LEU A 146 -7.57 0.91 -4.80
N GLY A 147 -8.69 0.90 -5.49
CA GLY A 147 -9.67 1.99 -5.48
C GLY A 147 -10.45 2.11 -4.18
N ASP A 148 -11.47 2.94 -4.25
CA ASP A 148 -12.37 3.21 -3.13
C ASP A 148 -13.45 2.11 -3.00
N ASP A 149 -14.03 1.96 -1.79
CA ASP A 149 -15.15 1.06 -1.49
C ASP A 149 -14.89 -0.41 -1.86
N CYS A 150 -13.62 -0.85 -1.78
CA CYS A 150 -13.24 -2.22 -2.11
C CYS A 150 -13.30 -3.13 -0.88
N MET A 151 -13.58 -4.40 -1.13
CA MET A 151 -13.59 -5.44 -0.10
C MET A 151 -12.69 -6.60 -0.50
N LEU A 152 -11.59 -6.81 0.24
CA LEU A 152 -10.66 -7.92 0.07
C LEU A 152 -10.84 -8.91 1.22
N SER A 153 -11.13 -10.16 0.87
CA SER A 153 -11.28 -11.25 1.82
C SER A 153 -9.93 -11.67 2.43
N TYR A 154 -9.82 -12.89 2.90
CA TYR A 154 -8.59 -13.42 3.51
C TYR A 154 -7.68 -14.07 2.49
N GLU A 155 -6.39 -14.18 2.83
CA GLU A 155 -5.37 -14.85 2.04
C GLU A 155 -5.23 -14.29 0.61
N ILE A 156 -5.48 -13.00 0.44
CA ILE A 156 -5.28 -12.32 -0.83
C ILE A 156 -3.78 -12.17 -1.10
N MET A 157 -3.34 -12.52 -2.29
CA MET A 157 -1.96 -12.35 -2.72
C MET A 157 -1.88 -11.40 -3.92
N ILE A 158 -1.09 -10.33 -3.80
CA ILE A 158 -0.86 -9.39 -4.90
C ILE A 158 0.63 -9.30 -5.19
N ARG A 159 1.02 -9.56 -6.42
CA ARG A 159 2.41 -9.43 -6.87
C ARG A 159 2.48 -8.58 -8.12
N THR A 160 3.10 -7.41 -8.00
CA THR A 160 3.26 -6.48 -9.13
C THR A 160 4.49 -6.78 -9.99
N THR A 161 5.30 -7.76 -9.59
CA THR A 161 6.53 -8.17 -10.30
C THR A 161 6.74 -9.67 -10.22
N ASP A 162 7.38 -10.27 -11.22
CA ASP A 162 7.81 -11.67 -11.17
C ASP A 162 9.06 -11.88 -10.28
N GLY A 163 9.78 -10.82 -9.98
CA GLY A 163 11.02 -10.87 -9.18
C GLY A 163 12.26 -11.26 -9.99
N HIS A 164 12.11 -12.07 -11.01
CA HIS A 164 13.20 -12.56 -11.86
C HIS A 164 12.90 -12.32 -13.34
N ALA A 165 13.96 -12.13 -14.14
CA ALA A 165 13.84 -12.06 -15.58
C ALA A 165 13.52 -13.44 -16.18
N ILE A 166 12.59 -13.48 -17.14
CA ILE A 166 12.38 -14.62 -18.03
C ILE A 166 13.02 -14.25 -19.34
N MET A 167 13.91 -15.11 -19.82
CA MET A 167 14.71 -14.87 -21.01
C MET A 167 14.20 -15.73 -22.16
N ASP A 168 14.13 -15.19 -23.37
CA ASP A 168 14.04 -15.99 -24.56
C ASP A 168 15.32 -16.83 -24.72
N SER A 169 15.18 -18.14 -24.89
CA SER A 169 16.32 -19.04 -24.89
C SER A 169 17.20 -18.94 -26.16
N ALA A 170 16.65 -18.44 -27.25
CA ALA A 170 17.34 -18.31 -28.52
C ALA A 170 18.03 -16.95 -28.66
N THR A 171 17.38 -15.89 -28.22
CA THR A 171 17.86 -14.50 -28.38
C THR A 171 18.56 -13.93 -27.14
N GLY A 172 18.29 -14.48 -25.95
CA GLY A 172 18.75 -13.93 -24.69
C GLY A 172 18.00 -12.67 -24.24
N GLU A 173 16.93 -12.29 -24.92
CA GLU A 173 16.15 -11.11 -24.58
C GLU A 173 15.22 -11.37 -23.41
N ILE A 174 15.00 -10.34 -22.57
CA ILE A 174 14.02 -10.39 -21.47
C ILE A 174 12.63 -10.27 -22.07
N ILE A 175 11.75 -11.22 -21.78
CA ILE A 175 10.38 -11.26 -22.34
C ILE A 175 9.28 -10.89 -21.32
N ASN A 176 9.61 -10.76 -20.05
CA ASN A 176 8.65 -10.48 -18.99
C ASN A 176 8.77 -9.07 -18.40
N HIS A 177 9.02 -8.08 -19.22
CA HIS A 177 9.12 -6.69 -18.79
C HIS A 177 7.88 -6.23 -18.00
N GLN A 178 8.11 -5.40 -16.97
CA GLN A 178 7.04 -4.66 -16.30
C GLN A 178 6.50 -3.61 -17.28
N ARG A 179 5.19 -3.62 -17.53
CA ARG A 179 4.58 -2.73 -18.53
C ARG A 179 3.52 -1.80 -17.95
N ASN A 180 2.72 -2.28 -17.00
CA ASN A 180 1.55 -1.57 -16.52
C ASN A 180 1.43 -1.67 -15.00
N ALA A 181 0.72 -0.71 -14.41
CA ALA A 181 0.28 -0.81 -13.02
C ALA A 181 -0.69 -1.98 -12.82
N CYS A 182 -0.68 -2.57 -11.64
CA CYS A 182 -1.80 -3.39 -11.18
C CYS A 182 -2.91 -2.43 -10.70
N ILE A 183 -4.12 -2.61 -11.23
CA ILE A 183 -5.25 -1.76 -10.91
C ILE A 183 -6.42 -2.62 -10.47
N ILE A 184 -6.89 -2.37 -9.27
CA ILE A 184 -8.17 -2.84 -8.77
C ILE A 184 -8.99 -1.57 -8.62
N SER A 185 -9.96 -1.35 -9.51
CA SER A 185 -10.75 -0.12 -9.52
C SER A 185 -11.74 -0.06 -8.36
N ASN A 186 -12.66 0.92 -8.36
CA ASN A 186 -13.55 1.13 -7.23
C ASN A 186 -14.62 0.04 -7.10
N HIS A 187 -15.11 -0.15 -5.89
CA HIS A 187 -16.23 -1.05 -5.59
C HIS A 187 -15.98 -2.47 -6.13
N CYS A 188 -14.78 -3.01 -5.83
CA CYS A 188 -14.40 -4.37 -6.22
C CYS A 188 -14.38 -5.29 -5.00
N TRP A 189 -14.91 -6.49 -5.17
CA TRP A 189 -14.86 -7.52 -4.16
C TRP A 189 -13.96 -8.68 -4.58
N LEU A 190 -12.86 -8.90 -3.85
CA LEU A 190 -11.96 -10.03 -4.05
C LEU A 190 -12.26 -11.13 -3.03
N GLY A 191 -12.71 -12.27 -3.52
CA GLY A 191 -12.98 -13.46 -2.70
C GLY A 191 -11.72 -14.11 -2.15
N LEU A 192 -11.91 -15.00 -1.18
CA LEU A 192 -10.84 -15.74 -0.49
C LEU A 192 -9.79 -16.33 -1.47
N ARG A 193 -8.51 -16.21 -1.13
CA ARG A 193 -7.39 -16.77 -1.91
C ARG A 193 -7.27 -16.25 -3.34
N THR A 194 -7.78 -15.07 -3.63
CA THR A 194 -7.54 -14.43 -4.93
C THR A 194 -6.06 -14.08 -5.09
N ILE A 195 -5.50 -14.37 -6.26
CA ILE A 195 -4.14 -14.01 -6.64
C ILE A 195 -4.19 -12.95 -7.75
N VAL A 196 -3.59 -11.79 -7.52
CA VAL A 196 -3.44 -10.72 -8.50
C VAL A 196 -1.99 -10.71 -8.98
N THR A 197 -1.78 -10.98 -10.25
CA THR A 197 -0.43 -10.97 -10.84
C THR A 197 -0.08 -9.61 -11.45
N LYS A 198 1.17 -9.43 -11.85
CA LYS A 198 1.62 -8.19 -12.50
C LYS A 198 0.75 -7.84 -13.71
N ASN A 199 0.57 -6.55 -13.95
CA ASN A 199 -0.23 -5.98 -15.04
C ASN A 199 -1.74 -6.30 -14.98
N ALA A 200 -2.23 -6.98 -13.93
CA ALA A 200 -3.65 -7.24 -13.79
C ALA A 200 -4.41 -5.93 -13.57
N GLN A 201 -5.48 -5.75 -14.33
CA GLN A 201 -6.37 -4.58 -14.21
C GLN A 201 -7.81 -5.06 -14.23
N ILE A 202 -8.56 -4.74 -13.19
CA ILE A 202 -9.99 -4.99 -13.10
C ILE A 202 -10.76 -3.67 -12.97
N PRO A 203 -11.86 -3.50 -13.71
CA PRO A 203 -12.66 -2.29 -13.70
C PRO A 203 -13.56 -2.21 -12.47
N ASP A 204 -14.24 -1.07 -12.32
CA ASP A 204 -15.19 -0.83 -11.26
C ASP A 204 -16.28 -1.91 -11.19
N HIS A 205 -16.84 -2.12 -9.99
CA HIS A 205 -17.95 -3.03 -9.73
C HIS A 205 -17.67 -4.48 -10.13
N THR A 206 -16.44 -4.94 -9.94
CA THR A 206 -16.02 -6.30 -10.26
C THR A 206 -16.02 -7.18 -9.03
N ILE A 207 -16.64 -8.35 -9.14
CA ILE A 207 -16.57 -9.42 -8.15
C ILE A 207 -15.58 -10.47 -8.65
N VAL A 208 -14.61 -10.83 -7.82
CA VAL A 208 -13.64 -11.89 -8.11
C VAL A 208 -13.92 -13.07 -7.22
N ALA A 209 -14.27 -14.20 -7.80
CA ALA A 209 -14.61 -15.41 -7.04
C ALA A 209 -13.39 -15.98 -6.30
N CYS A 210 -13.65 -16.74 -5.25
CA CYS A 210 -12.59 -17.38 -4.45
C CYS A 210 -11.63 -18.21 -5.30
N GLY A 211 -10.33 -18.16 -4.97
CA GLY A 211 -9.28 -18.95 -5.65
C GLY A 211 -8.94 -18.49 -7.07
N THR A 212 -9.46 -17.36 -7.51
CA THR A 212 -9.22 -16.84 -8.88
C THR A 212 -7.80 -16.30 -9.02
N VAL A 213 -7.18 -16.56 -10.17
CA VAL A 213 -5.89 -15.97 -10.55
C VAL A 213 -6.13 -14.92 -11.64
N LEU A 214 -5.97 -13.65 -11.27
CA LEU A 214 -6.12 -12.52 -12.19
C LEU A 214 -4.82 -12.28 -12.97
N THR A 215 -4.92 -12.38 -14.30
CA THR A 215 -3.81 -12.16 -15.22
C THR A 215 -4.26 -11.26 -16.37
N GLY A 216 -3.63 -10.11 -16.51
CA GLY A 216 -3.96 -9.18 -17.62
C GLY A 216 -5.13 -8.26 -17.34
N LYS A 217 -5.68 -7.67 -18.39
CA LYS A 217 -6.66 -6.58 -18.32
C LYS A 217 -8.08 -7.06 -18.61
N PHE A 218 -9.01 -6.68 -17.73
CA PHE A 218 -10.46 -6.82 -17.93
C PHE A 218 -11.06 -5.43 -18.17
N THR A 219 -12.11 -5.34 -18.96
CA THR A 219 -12.71 -4.06 -19.38
C THR A 219 -14.19 -3.92 -19.04
N ASN A 220 -14.88 -5.04 -18.80
CA ASN A 220 -16.30 -5.03 -18.52
C ASN A 220 -16.58 -4.83 -17.05
N THR A 221 -17.27 -3.75 -16.68
CA THR A 221 -17.76 -3.49 -15.33
C THR A 221 -18.94 -4.38 -14.97
N HIS A 222 -19.32 -4.42 -13.69
CA HIS A 222 -20.49 -5.19 -13.20
C HIS A 222 -20.39 -6.67 -13.57
N THR A 223 -19.23 -7.29 -13.31
CA THR A 223 -18.95 -8.67 -13.72
C THR A 223 -18.52 -9.54 -12.54
N ILE A 224 -18.70 -10.87 -12.73
CA ILE A 224 -17.98 -11.88 -11.92
C ILE A 224 -16.85 -12.45 -12.78
N ILE A 225 -15.64 -12.44 -12.20
CA ILE A 225 -14.46 -13.10 -12.74
C ILE A 225 -14.14 -14.32 -11.90
N ALA A 226 -13.91 -15.47 -12.53
CA ALA A 226 -13.56 -16.71 -11.82
C ALA A 226 -12.56 -17.56 -12.58
N GLY A 227 -11.83 -18.41 -11.86
CA GLY A 227 -10.94 -19.45 -12.42
C GLY A 227 -9.45 -19.11 -12.44
N ASN A 228 -8.67 -20.04 -12.94
CA ASN A 228 -7.22 -19.92 -13.16
C ASN A 228 -6.88 -20.39 -14.59
N PRO A 229 -6.54 -19.49 -15.52
CA PRO A 229 -6.61 -18.03 -15.39
C PRO A 229 -8.05 -17.51 -15.31
N GLY A 230 -8.24 -16.36 -14.63
CA GLY A 230 -9.55 -15.73 -14.46
C GLY A 230 -10.23 -15.39 -15.78
N ARG A 231 -11.54 -15.62 -15.86
CA ARG A 231 -12.40 -15.26 -16.99
C ARG A 231 -13.69 -14.65 -16.46
N VAL A 232 -14.29 -13.75 -17.23
CA VAL A 232 -15.63 -13.24 -16.95
C VAL A 232 -16.62 -14.38 -17.13
N ILE A 233 -17.37 -14.70 -16.09
CA ILE A 233 -18.38 -15.79 -16.07
C ILE A 233 -19.80 -15.27 -15.99
N LYS A 234 -19.98 -14.01 -15.54
CA LYS A 234 -21.28 -13.36 -15.44
C LYS A 234 -21.14 -11.85 -15.57
N THR A 235 -22.16 -11.22 -16.14
CA THR A 235 -22.27 -9.76 -16.28
C THR A 235 -23.56 -9.26 -15.66
N GLY A 236 -23.69 -7.94 -15.47
CA GLY A 236 -24.91 -7.33 -14.91
C GLY A 236 -25.11 -7.62 -13.43
N VAL A 237 -24.04 -7.69 -12.65
CA VAL A 237 -24.06 -7.98 -11.22
C VAL A 237 -23.40 -6.86 -10.42
N SER A 238 -23.76 -6.74 -9.16
CA SER A 238 -23.09 -5.91 -8.17
C SER A 238 -23.07 -6.65 -6.84
N PHE A 239 -22.33 -6.13 -5.87
CA PHE A 239 -22.39 -6.62 -4.49
C PHE A 239 -22.78 -5.48 -3.54
N SER A 240 -23.21 -5.84 -2.37
CA SER A 240 -23.44 -4.94 -1.23
C SER A 240 -22.47 -5.27 -0.12
N ASP A 241 -22.06 -4.28 0.64
CA ASP A 241 -21.32 -4.43 1.91
C ASP A 241 -22.19 -5.01 3.04
N LYS A 242 -23.52 -4.95 2.86
CA LYS A 242 -24.49 -5.56 3.78
C LYS A 242 -24.51 -7.08 3.62
N SER A 243 -24.75 -7.79 4.71
CA SER A 243 -24.94 -9.23 4.64
C SER A 243 -26.23 -9.61 3.89
N ILE A 244 -26.30 -10.82 3.33
CA ILE A 244 -27.52 -11.33 2.72
C ILE A 244 -28.67 -11.31 3.75
N PHE A 245 -28.35 -11.67 4.99
CA PHE A 245 -29.34 -11.69 6.09
C PHE A 245 -29.94 -10.30 6.32
N ASP A 246 -29.17 -9.24 6.29
CA ASP A 246 -29.67 -7.87 6.48
C ASP A 246 -30.52 -7.38 5.31
N LEU A 247 -30.28 -7.89 4.11
CA LEU A 247 -31.05 -7.54 2.90
C LEU A 247 -32.32 -8.33 2.73
N GLU A 248 -32.41 -9.57 3.23
CA GLU A 248 -33.57 -10.43 3.11
C GLU A 248 -34.66 -10.19 4.21
N ASN A 249 -34.25 -9.47 5.27
CA ASN A 249 -35.15 -9.13 6.39
C ASN A 249 -35.76 -7.71 6.28
N ILE A 250 -35.81 -7.12 5.08
CA ILE A 250 -36.43 -5.83 4.78
C ILE A 250 -37.87 -6.01 4.29
#